data_fd4fd16d09be09913291bfbd51436413
#
_entry.id   fd4fd16d09be09913291bfbd51436413
#
_cell.length_a   1.000
_cell.length_b   1.000
_cell.length_c   1.000
_cell.angle_alpha   90.00
_cell.angle_beta   90.00
_cell.angle_gamma   90.00
#
_symmetry.space_group_name_H-M   'P 1'
#
loop_
_entity.id
_entity.type
_entity.pdbx_description
1 polymer ?
#
loop_
_entity_poly.entity_id
_entity_poly.type
_entity_poly.pdbx_seq_one_letter_code
_entity_poly.pdbx_strand_id
1 'polypeptide(L)'
;MTRVLSKLLSKIQLNTFAIILSIVVIVAALTWIVPSGAYDKMDVDGRQVVVAGTYHAVAANPQGLFDVLKAPIAGFSNTAEVIVFLLVIGGVLSVVEKTGAITAGIQAASGFFQRKPHLRFLFIPLGIIVFSLCGATFGMCEEALIFIPIFIPLALSLGYDSALGTAIPFIGAGVGFAAAFTNPFTVGIAQGIAQVPTVNG
;
A
#
# COMPACT_ATOMS: atom_id res chain seq x y z
N MET A 1 -4.69 -0.15 36.39
CA MET A 1 -5.39 -0.61 35.17
C MET A 1 -4.48 -0.55 33.93
N THR A 2 -3.65 0.45 33.75
CA THR A 2 -2.72 0.62 32.61
C THR A 2 -1.63 -0.45 32.49
N ARG A 3 -1.05 -0.94 33.58
CA ARG A 3 0.01 -1.98 33.56
C ARG A 3 -0.49 -3.39 33.20
N VAL A 4 -1.75 -3.71 33.43
CA VAL A 4 -2.34 -5.00 33.04
C VAL A 4 -2.67 -4.99 31.56
N LEU A 5 -3.18 -3.87 31.06
CA LEU A 5 -3.47 -3.69 29.63
C LEU A 5 -2.18 -3.72 28.78
N SER A 6 -1.11 -3.08 29.27
CA SER A 6 0.18 -3.11 28.55
C SER A 6 0.81 -4.51 28.52
N LYS A 7 0.67 -5.30 29.60
CA LYS A 7 1.11 -6.71 29.63
C LYS A 7 0.25 -7.63 28.77
N LEU A 8 -1.04 -7.36 28.62
CA LEU A 8 -1.92 -8.09 27.70
C LEU A 8 -1.60 -7.75 26.26
N LEU A 9 -1.41 -6.47 25.96
CA LEU A 9 -1.05 -6.01 24.61
C LEU A 9 0.35 -6.47 24.16
N SER A 10 1.32 -6.57 25.08
CA SER A 10 2.67 -7.09 24.75
C SER A 10 2.72 -8.61 24.54
N LYS A 11 1.69 -9.36 24.96
CA LYS A 11 1.56 -10.81 24.70
C LYS A 11 0.77 -11.13 23.44
N ILE A 12 0.02 -10.18 22.89
CA ILE A 12 -0.64 -10.33 21.61
C ILE A 12 0.38 -9.98 20.53
N GLN A 13 1.21 -10.94 20.16
CA GLN A 13 1.85 -10.89 18.85
C GLN A 13 0.71 -11.01 17.83
N LEU A 14 0.21 -9.88 17.36
CA LEU A 14 -0.83 -9.83 16.34
C LEU A 14 -0.23 -10.42 15.06
N ASN A 15 -0.46 -11.71 14.87
CA ASN A 15 -0.12 -12.37 13.62
C ASN A 15 -1.00 -11.75 12.53
N THR A 16 -0.37 -11.26 11.46
CA THR A 16 -1.05 -10.61 10.34
C THR A 16 -2.21 -11.46 9.81
N PHE A 17 -2.03 -12.78 9.73
CA PHE A 17 -3.11 -13.69 9.31
C PHE A 17 -4.30 -13.70 10.29
N ALA A 18 -4.03 -13.63 11.59
CA ALA A 18 -5.10 -13.57 12.59
C ALA A 18 -5.89 -12.25 12.49
N ILE A 19 -5.21 -11.13 12.21
CA ILE A 19 -5.87 -9.84 11.99
C ILE A 19 -6.77 -9.91 10.75
N ILE A 20 -6.23 -10.37 9.62
CA ILE A 20 -6.99 -10.48 8.36
C ILE A 20 -8.20 -11.40 8.55
N LEU A 21 -8.02 -12.58 9.15
CA LEU A 21 -9.13 -13.50 9.40
C LEU A 21 -10.17 -12.89 10.33
N SER A 22 -9.75 -12.17 11.36
CA SER A 22 -10.67 -11.48 12.28
C SER A 22 -11.50 -10.43 11.54
N ILE A 23 -10.89 -9.67 10.65
CA ILE A 23 -11.60 -8.69 9.81
C ILE A 23 -12.63 -9.40 8.91
N VAL A 24 -12.24 -10.49 8.25
CA VAL A 24 -13.16 -11.26 7.41
C VAL A 24 -14.37 -11.76 8.21
N VAL A 25 -14.15 -12.31 9.40
CA VAL A 25 -15.24 -12.78 10.29
C VAL A 25 -16.14 -11.62 10.73
N ILE A 26 -15.55 -10.50 11.14
CA ILE A 26 -16.32 -9.30 11.56
C ILE A 26 -17.17 -8.79 10.40
N VAL A 27 -16.59 -8.66 9.20
CA VAL A 27 -17.33 -8.20 8.02
C VAL A 27 -18.43 -9.18 7.65
N ALA A 28 -18.17 -10.48 7.69
CA ALA A 28 -19.21 -11.49 7.46
C ALA A 28 -20.36 -11.37 8.46
N ALA A 29 -20.07 -11.17 9.75
CA ALA A 29 -21.10 -10.94 10.76
C ALA A 29 -21.90 -9.65 10.51
N LEU A 30 -21.24 -8.58 10.06
CA LEU A 30 -21.94 -7.34 9.70
C LEU A 30 -22.91 -7.50 8.56
N THR A 31 -22.71 -8.44 7.62
CA THR A 31 -23.67 -8.69 6.52
C THR A 31 -25.04 -9.20 7.00
N TRP A 32 -25.15 -9.66 8.24
CA TRP A 32 -26.43 -10.07 8.85
C TRP A 32 -27.18 -8.92 9.52
N ILE A 33 -26.47 -7.82 9.81
CA ILE A 33 -27.02 -6.69 10.58
C ILE A 33 -27.25 -5.49 9.68
N VAL A 34 -26.31 -5.24 8.75
CA VAL A 34 -26.36 -4.07 7.87
C VAL A 34 -27.29 -4.35 6.69
N PRO A 35 -28.33 -3.52 6.48
CA PRO A 35 -29.23 -3.70 5.33
C PRO A 35 -28.48 -3.50 4.01
N SER A 36 -28.75 -4.39 3.05
CA SER A 36 -28.14 -4.34 1.73
C SER A 36 -28.82 -3.29 0.85
N GLY A 37 -28.02 -2.46 0.18
CA GLY A 37 -28.51 -1.47 -0.77
C GLY A 37 -27.53 -1.30 -1.94
N ALA A 38 -28.07 -0.85 -3.05
CA ALA A 38 -27.29 -0.57 -4.26
C ALA A 38 -27.70 0.76 -4.88
N TYR A 39 -26.83 1.30 -5.71
CA TYR A 39 -27.11 2.41 -6.60
C TYR A 39 -27.14 1.92 -8.03
N ASP A 40 -27.97 2.52 -8.87
CA ASP A 40 -27.88 2.28 -10.30
C ASP A 40 -26.57 2.79 -10.85
N LYS A 41 -26.03 2.10 -11.83
CA LYS A 41 -24.80 2.46 -12.52
C LYS A 41 -25.08 2.70 -13.98
N MET A 42 -24.50 3.75 -14.54
CA MET A 42 -24.50 4.02 -15.96
C MET A 42 -23.10 3.90 -16.52
N ASP A 43 -22.97 3.46 -17.75
CA ASP A 43 -21.70 3.47 -18.45
C ASP A 43 -21.47 4.85 -19.07
N VAL A 44 -20.38 5.48 -18.67
CA VAL A 44 -19.93 6.76 -19.24
C VAL A 44 -18.50 6.54 -19.74
N ASP A 45 -18.32 6.54 -21.04
CA ASP A 45 -17.03 6.33 -21.71
C ASP A 45 -16.30 5.05 -21.25
N GLY A 46 -17.04 3.93 -21.11
CA GLY A 46 -16.50 2.64 -20.67
C GLY A 46 -16.26 2.53 -19.16
N ARG A 47 -16.79 3.46 -18.36
CA ARG A 47 -16.73 3.46 -16.91
C ARG A 47 -18.11 3.37 -16.27
N GLN A 48 -18.22 2.50 -15.27
CA GLN A 48 -19.43 2.36 -14.48
C GLN A 48 -19.51 3.48 -13.43
N VAL A 49 -20.34 4.50 -13.69
CA VAL A 49 -20.55 5.64 -12.80
C VAL A 49 -21.85 5.45 -12.02
N VAL A 50 -21.81 5.74 -10.73
CA VAL A 50 -22.98 5.69 -9.84
C VAL A 50 -23.91 6.88 -10.14
N VAL A 51 -25.21 6.58 -10.32
CA VAL A 51 -26.24 7.61 -10.52
C VAL A 51 -26.69 8.12 -9.16
N ALA A 52 -26.53 9.43 -8.91
CA ALA A 52 -26.94 10.04 -7.66
C ALA A 52 -28.46 9.95 -7.45
N GLY A 53 -28.90 9.67 -6.21
CA GLY A 53 -30.31 9.59 -5.86
C GLY A 53 -31.02 8.26 -6.21
N THR A 54 -30.32 7.28 -6.77
CA THR A 54 -30.89 5.97 -7.17
C THR A 54 -30.71 4.88 -6.11
N TYR A 55 -30.43 5.25 -4.87
CA TYR A 55 -30.29 4.26 -3.80
C TYR A 55 -31.57 3.44 -3.65
N HIS A 56 -31.45 2.13 -3.74
CA HIS A 56 -32.56 1.19 -3.50
C HIS A 56 -32.08 0.00 -2.67
N ALA A 57 -33.00 -0.54 -1.87
CA ALA A 57 -32.72 -1.76 -1.11
C ALA A 57 -32.65 -2.97 -2.05
N VAL A 58 -31.63 -3.80 -1.87
CA VAL A 58 -31.47 -5.06 -2.59
C VAL A 58 -31.63 -6.24 -1.64
N ALA A 59 -31.85 -7.43 -2.19
CA ALA A 59 -31.97 -8.65 -1.39
C ALA A 59 -30.71 -8.83 -0.51
N ALA A 60 -30.91 -9.08 0.77
CA ALA A 60 -29.83 -9.36 1.68
C ALA A 60 -29.09 -10.64 1.25
N ASN A 61 -27.76 -10.58 1.28
CA ASN A 61 -26.88 -11.72 1.01
C ASN A 61 -25.97 -11.98 2.21
N PRO A 62 -26.52 -12.51 3.32
CA PRO A 62 -25.73 -12.75 4.53
C PRO A 62 -24.70 -13.84 4.28
N GLN A 63 -23.45 -13.56 4.62
CA GLN A 63 -22.33 -14.46 4.39
C GLN A 63 -22.25 -15.51 5.50
N GLY A 64 -22.20 -16.78 5.10
CA GLY A 64 -22.10 -17.91 6.01
C GLY A 64 -20.67 -18.36 6.27
N LEU A 65 -20.51 -19.43 7.05
CA LEU A 65 -19.22 -20.01 7.39
C LEU A 65 -18.41 -20.42 6.14
N PHE A 66 -19.08 -21.00 5.14
CA PHE A 66 -18.43 -21.41 3.90
C PHE A 66 -17.91 -20.21 3.09
N ASP A 67 -18.60 -19.07 3.16
CA ASP A 67 -18.16 -17.85 2.47
C ASP A 67 -16.94 -17.26 3.14
N VAL A 68 -16.87 -17.29 4.48
CA VAL A 68 -15.67 -16.94 5.24
C VAL A 68 -14.49 -17.83 4.87
N LEU A 69 -14.70 -19.14 4.72
CA LEU A 69 -13.65 -20.07 4.32
C LEU A 69 -13.19 -19.88 2.86
N LYS A 70 -14.09 -19.45 1.97
CA LYS A 70 -13.78 -19.14 0.57
C LYS A 70 -13.13 -17.77 0.39
N ALA A 71 -13.34 -16.83 1.32
CA ALA A 71 -12.85 -15.45 1.20
C ALA A 71 -11.35 -15.33 0.91
N PRO A 72 -10.44 -16.11 1.53
CA PRO A 72 -9.01 -16.06 1.19
C PRO A 72 -8.72 -16.45 -0.26
N ILE A 73 -9.42 -17.45 -0.79
CA ILE A 73 -9.23 -17.92 -2.18
C ILE A 73 -9.76 -16.85 -3.15
N ALA A 74 -10.94 -16.31 -2.88
CA ALA A 74 -11.53 -15.24 -3.68
C ALA A 74 -10.66 -13.97 -3.64
N GLY A 75 -10.15 -13.60 -2.46
CA GLY A 75 -9.24 -12.49 -2.29
C GLY A 75 -7.95 -12.67 -3.11
N PHE A 76 -7.33 -13.86 -3.03
CA PHE A 76 -6.16 -14.18 -3.83
C PHE A 76 -6.43 -14.05 -5.34
N SER A 77 -7.55 -14.60 -5.81
CA SER A 77 -7.92 -14.52 -7.22
C SER A 77 -8.17 -13.09 -7.69
N ASN A 78 -8.83 -12.27 -6.87
CA ASN A 78 -9.12 -10.88 -7.21
C ASN A 78 -7.89 -9.96 -7.20
N THR A 79 -6.85 -10.32 -6.46
CA THR A 79 -5.59 -9.56 -6.37
C THR A 79 -4.42 -10.28 -7.06
N ALA A 80 -4.69 -11.30 -7.86
CA ALA A 80 -3.67 -12.13 -8.50
C ALA A 80 -2.69 -11.31 -9.34
N GLU A 81 -3.13 -10.29 -10.06
CA GLU A 81 -2.28 -9.42 -10.87
C GLU A 81 -1.25 -8.69 -10.01
N VAL A 82 -1.66 -8.13 -8.87
CA VAL A 82 -0.76 -7.44 -7.93
C VAL A 82 0.22 -8.42 -7.31
N ILE A 83 -0.25 -9.62 -6.92
CA ILE A 83 0.60 -10.66 -6.34
C ILE A 83 1.66 -11.12 -7.35
N VAL A 84 1.26 -11.42 -8.59
CA VAL A 84 2.18 -11.83 -9.66
C VAL A 84 3.19 -10.73 -9.97
N PHE A 85 2.73 -9.48 -10.06
CA PHE A 85 3.59 -8.32 -10.26
C PHE A 85 4.68 -8.23 -9.17
N LEU A 86 4.31 -8.31 -7.89
CA LEU A 86 5.25 -8.25 -6.77
C LEU A 86 6.23 -9.44 -6.78
N LEU A 87 5.77 -10.64 -7.12
CA LEU A 87 6.63 -11.82 -7.24
C LEU A 87 7.64 -11.68 -8.37
N VAL A 88 7.21 -11.19 -9.54
CA VAL A 88 8.11 -10.98 -10.69
C VAL A 88 9.16 -9.92 -10.36
N ILE A 89 8.76 -8.77 -9.82
CA ILE A 89 9.71 -7.70 -9.46
C ILE A 89 10.64 -8.16 -8.33
N GLY A 90 10.12 -8.86 -7.31
CA GLY A 90 10.95 -9.45 -6.25
C GLY A 90 11.98 -10.42 -6.81
N GLY A 91 11.59 -11.24 -7.80
CA GLY A 91 12.51 -12.12 -8.53
C GLY A 91 13.60 -11.36 -9.30
N VAL A 92 13.21 -10.30 -10.02
CA VAL A 92 14.17 -9.43 -10.74
C VAL A 92 15.15 -8.79 -9.76
N LEU A 93 14.69 -8.24 -8.66
CA LEU A 93 15.55 -7.65 -7.64
C LEU A 93 16.50 -8.68 -7.04
N SER A 94 16.04 -9.90 -6.78
CA SER A 94 16.89 -10.99 -6.28
C SER A 94 18.02 -11.33 -7.26
N VAL A 95 17.76 -11.29 -8.56
CA VAL A 95 18.79 -11.44 -9.59
C VAL A 95 19.77 -10.28 -9.56
N VAL A 96 19.27 -9.04 -9.51
CA VAL A 96 20.12 -7.82 -9.43
C VAL A 96 20.97 -7.85 -8.15
N GLU A 97 20.42 -8.26 -7.02
CA GLU A 97 21.17 -8.41 -5.77
C GLU A 97 22.33 -9.40 -5.90
N LYS A 98 22.09 -10.54 -6.54
CA LYS A 98 23.14 -11.57 -6.79
C LYS A 98 24.27 -11.07 -7.70
N THR A 99 24.05 -10.07 -8.53
CA THR A 99 25.13 -9.43 -9.31
C THR A 99 26.05 -8.55 -8.46
N GLY A 100 25.69 -8.27 -7.22
CA GLY A 100 26.40 -7.34 -6.35
C GLY A 100 26.14 -5.85 -6.67
N ALA A 101 25.32 -5.53 -7.66
CA ALA A 101 25.04 -4.16 -8.08
C ALA A 101 24.42 -3.33 -6.96
N ILE A 102 23.48 -3.90 -6.21
CA ILE A 102 22.85 -3.23 -5.06
C ILE A 102 23.89 -2.93 -3.98
N THR A 103 24.72 -3.92 -3.63
CA THR A 103 25.80 -3.76 -2.63
C THR A 103 26.80 -2.71 -3.07
N ALA A 104 27.22 -2.72 -4.34
CA ALA A 104 28.12 -1.70 -4.90
C ALA A 104 27.50 -0.30 -4.85
N GLY A 105 26.20 -0.17 -5.18
CA GLY A 105 25.46 1.08 -5.10
C GLY A 105 25.38 1.62 -3.67
N ILE A 106 25.07 0.76 -2.70
CA ILE A 106 25.06 1.13 -1.27
C ILE A 106 26.44 1.59 -0.81
N GLN A 107 27.51 0.88 -1.19
CA GLN A 107 28.88 1.26 -0.84
C GLN A 107 29.27 2.59 -1.47
N ALA A 108 28.92 2.83 -2.74
CA ALA A 108 29.19 4.10 -3.42
C ALA A 108 28.45 5.26 -2.75
N ALA A 109 27.17 5.10 -2.45
CA ALA A 109 26.36 6.10 -1.74
C ALA A 109 26.92 6.37 -0.33
N SER A 110 27.22 5.32 0.43
CA SER A 110 27.83 5.44 1.76
C SER A 110 29.18 6.17 1.70
N GLY A 111 30.04 5.79 0.75
CA GLY A 111 31.33 6.45 0.53
C GLY A 111 31.21 7.92 0.14
N PHE A 112 30.20 8.28 -0.67
CA PHE A 112 29.90 9.67 -1.00
C PHE A 112 29.54 10.50 0.24
N PHE A 113 28.63 9.99 1.07
CA PHE A 113 28.19 10.67 2.29
C PHE A 113 29.27 10.70 3.37
N GLN A 114 30.16 9.70 3.44
CA GLN A 114 31.32 9.73 4.34
C GLN A 114 32.34 10.81 3.93
N ARG A 115 32.54 11.02 2.63
CA ARG A 115 33.41 12.10 2.11
C ARG A 115 32.79 13.49 2.29
N LYS A 116 31.45 13.58 2.33
CA LYS A 116 30.68 14.82 2.46
C LYS A 116 29.67 14.74 3.60
N PRO A 117 30.12 14.69 4.88
CA PRO A 117 29.23 14.46 6.02
C PRO A 117 28.11 15.51 6.16
N HIS A 118 28.38 16.74 5.71
CA HIS A 118 27.40 17.82 5.72
C HIS A 118 26.22 17.60 4.76
N LEU A 119 26.33 16.68 3.79
CA LEU A 119 25.24 16.33 2.89
C LEU A 119 24.41 15.12 3.37
N ARG A 120 24.85 14.46 4.43
CA ARG A 120 24.19 13.26 4.94
C ARG A 120 22.72 13.50 5.33
N PHE A 121 22.40 14.69 5.82
CA PHE A 121 21.02 15.06 6.15
C PHE A 121 20.08 15.05 4.95
N LEU A 122 20.63 15.19 3.71
CA LEU A 122 19.83 15.15 2.48
C LEU A 122 19.31 13.75 2.15
N PHE A 123 19.89 12.70 2.72
CA PHE A 123 19.43 11.32 2.47
C PHE A 123 17.93 11.14 2.76
N ILE A 124 17.48 11.66 3.88
CA ILE A 124 16.08 11.53 4.32
C ILE A 124 15.14 12.35 3.41
N PRO A 125 15.29 13.69 3.27
CA PRO A 125 14.36 14.46 2.47
C PRO A 125 14.41 14.09 0.99
N LEU A 126 15.56 13.76 0.43
CA LEU A 126 15.68 13.36 -0.97
C LEU A 126 14.96 12.02 -1.22
N GLY A 127 15.15 11.05 -0.33
CA GLY A 127 14.43 9.78 -0.42
C GLY A 127 12.93 9.97 -0.33
N ILE A 128 12.45 10.73 0.65
CA ILE A 128 11.00 11.01 0.80
C ILE A 128 10.46 11.74 -0.43
N ILE A 129 11.15 12.75 -0.95
CA ILE A 129 10.72 13.48 -2.16
C ILE A 129 10.59 12.54 -3.35
N VAL A 130 11.60 11.70 -3.60
CA VAL A 130 11.58 10.76 -4.73
C VAL A 130 10.38 9.82 -4.63
N PHE A 131 10.19 9.16 -3.48
CA PHE A 131 9.06 8.24 -3.30
C PHE A 131 7.71 8.97 -3.29
N SER A 132 7.65 10.20 -2.76
CA SER A 132 6.42 11.00 -2.80
C SER A 132 6.05 11.39 -4.23
N LEU A 133 7.02 11.77 -5.06
CA LEU A 133 6.76 12.02 -6.48
C LEU A 133 6.27 10.78 -7.21
N CYS A 134 6.85 9.61 -6.93
CA CYS A 134 6.38 8.35 -7.50
C CYS A 134 4.94 8.02 -7.07
N GLY A 135 4.62 8.18 -5.79
CA GLY A 135 3.26 7.98 -5.27
C GLY A 135 2.25 8.97 -5.86
N ALA A 136 2.64 10.25 -5.98
CA ALA A 136 1.77 11.32 -6.48
C ALA A 136 1.51 11.25 -7.99
N THR A 137 2.46 10.74 -8.77
CA THR A 137 2.37 10.70 -10.24
C THR A 137 1.70 9.44 -10.76
N PHE A 138 2.29 8.28 -10.55
CA PHE A 138 1.79 7.01 -11.08
C PHE A 138 1.18 6.07 -10.03
N GLY A 139 1.11 6.52 -8.78
CA GLY A 139 0.41 5.79 -7.73
C GLY A 139 1.23 4.66 -7.10
N MET A 140 2.56 4.81 -7.02
CA MET A 140 3.41 3.85 -6.32
C MET A 140 2.95 3.69 -4.86
N CYS A 141 2.58 2.49 -4.47
CA CYS A 141 2.18 2.14 -3.12
C CYS A 141 2.85 0.82 -2.69
N GLU A 142 2.38 -0.29 -3.24
CA GLU A 142 2.88 -1.63 -2.93
C GLU A 142 4.32 -1.83 -3.41
N GLU A 143 4.70 -1.23 -4.52
CA GLU A 143 6.04 -1.29 -5.09
C GLU A 143 7.09 -0.66 -4.17
N ALA A 144 6.70 0.26 -3.30
CA ALA A 144 7.60 0.85 -2.32
C ALA A 144 8.23 -0.20 -1.38
N LEU A 145 7.51 -1.30 -1.11
CA LEU A 145 8.00 -2.41 -0.29
C LEU A 145 9.27 -3.05 -0.84
N ILE A 146 9.42 -3.06 -2.16
CA ILE A 146 10.55 -3.67 -2.88
C ILE A 146 11.87 -2.92 -2.61
N PHE A 147 11.78 -1.62 -2.30
CA PHE A 147 12.94 -0.78 -2.02
C PHE A 147 13.42 -0.88 -0.56
N ILE A 148 12.60 -1.40 0.35
CA ILE A 148 12.95 -1.51 1.78
C ILE A 148 14.25 -2.30 1.99
N PRO A 149 14.49 -3.47 1.35
CA PRO A 149 15.73 -4.20 1.49
C PRO A 149 16.99 -3.43 1.02
N ILE A 150 16.83 -2.42 0.17
CA ILE A 150 17.91 -1.55 -0.29
C ILE A 150 18.12 -0.40 0.69
N PHE A 151 17.03 0.22 1.15
CA PHE A 151 17.09 1.41 2.01
C PHE A 151 17.50 1.10 3.45
N ILE A 152 17.18 -0.09 3.99
CA ILE A 152 17.62 -0.49 5.34
C ILE A 152 19.16 -0.54 5.44
N PRO A 153 19.89 -1.31 4.62
CA PRO A 153 21.36 -1.35 4.69
C PRO A 153 21.98 0.02 4.42
N LEU A 154 21.42 0.81 3.50
CA LEU A 154 21.90 2.15 3.21
C LEU A 154 21.73 3.08 4.43
N ALA A 155 20.57 3.08 5.08
CA ALA A 155 20.33 3.84 6.31
C ALA A 155 21.32 3.45 7.42
N LEU A 156 21.50 2.15 7.65
CA LEU A 156 22.44 1.62 8.64
C LEU A 156 23.88 2.04 8.33
N SER A 157 24.31 2.00 7.06
CA SER A 157 25.66 2.43 6.65
C SER A 157 25.91 3.93 6.88
N LEU A 158 24.85 4.71 6.89
CA LEU A 158 24.86 6.14 7.22
C LEU A 158 24.68 6.42 8.72
N GLY A 159 24.53 5.36 9.56
CA GLY A 159 24.38 5.43 11.02
C GLY A 159 22.98 5.85 11.46
N TYR A 160 22.00 5.68 10.62
CA TYR A 160 20.57 5.71 10.98
C TYR A 160 20.11 4.31 11.41
N ASP A 161 18.85 4.18 11.83
CA ASP A 161 18.27 2.90 12.21
C ASP A 161 17.50 2.24 11.04
N SER A 162 17.12 0.99 11.23
CA SER A 162 16.34 0.23 10.25
C SER A 162 14.89 0.75 10.09
N ALA A 163 14.35 1.37 11.14
CA ALA A 163 13.01 1.95 11.09
C ALA A 163 12.98 3.13 10.10
N LEU A 164 14.02 3.96 10.09
CA LEU A 164 14.16 5.04 9.11
C LEU A 164 14.33 4.49 7.70
N GLY A 165 15.15 3.44 7.52
CA GLY A 165 15.31 2.78 6.22
C GLY A 165 14.01 2.23 5.65
N THR A 166 13.12 1.75 6.50
CA THR A 166 11.77 1.30 6.12
C THR A 166 10.83 2.50 5.89
N ALA A 167 10.92 3.52 6.73
CA ALA A 167 10.01 4.66 6.70
C ALA A 167 10.16 5.52 5.44
N ILE A 168 11.38 5.70 4.92
CA ILE A 168 11.62 6.55 3.75
C ILE A 168 10.80 6.10 2.53
N PRO A 169 10.93 4.87 2.01
CA PRO A 169 10.12 4.44 0.87
C PRO A 169 8.62 4.34 1.21
N PHE A 170 8.29 3.78 2.36
CA PHE A 170 6.89 3.51 2.74
C PHE A 170 6.10 4.79 3.01
N ILE A 171 6.62 5.67 3.88
CA ILE A 171 5.94 6.93 4.20
C ILE A 171 6.02 7.89 3.01
N GLY A 172 7.17 7.95 2.32
CA GLY A 172 7.33 8.77 1.14
C GLY A 172 6.27 8.45 0.07
N ALA A 173 6.15 7.19 -0.32
CA ALA A 173 5.15 6.75 -1.28
C ALA A 173 3.71 7.00 -0.78
N GLY A 174 3.41 6.69 0.49
CA GLY A 174 2.10 6.89 1.08
C GLY A 174 1.67 8.36 1.14
N VAL A 175 2.56 9.26 1.51
CA VAL A 175 2.29 10.71 1.50
C VAL A 175 2.06 11.21 0.07
N GLY A 176 2.88 10.76 -0.88
CA GLY A 176 2.70 11.10 -2.30
C GLY A 176 1.38 10.58 -2.86
N PHE A 177 1.01 9.35 -2.52
CA PHE A 177 -0.26 8.74 -2.92
C PHE A 177 -1.46 9.51 -2.36
N ALA A 178 -1.38 9.96 -1.10
CA ALA A 178 -2.44 10.74 -0.46
C ALA A 178 -2.54 12.17 -1.02
N ALA A 179 -1.42 12.79 -1.39
CA ALA A 179 -1.34 14.14 -1.97
C ALA A 179 -1.25 14.12 -3.51
N ALA A 180 -1.82 13.11 -4.14
CA ALA A 180 -1.71 12.87 -5.57
C ALA A 180 -2.32 13.99 -6.41
N PHE A 181 -1.66 14.30 -7.54
CA PHE A 181 -2.14 15.27 -8.52
C PHE A 181 -2.42 14.63 -9.90
N THR A 182 -1.79 13.49 -10.22
CA THR A 182 -2.03 12.77 -11.48
C THR A 182 -2.25 11.27 -11.28
N ASN A 183 -2.16 10.78 -10.05
CA ASN A 183 -2.30 9.37 -9.71
C ASN A 183 -3.64 8.80 -10.20
N PRO A 184 -3.65 7.77 -11.07
CA PRO A 184 -4.87 7.20 -11.62
C PRO A 184 -5.75 6.51 -10.58
N PHE A 185 -5.17 6.01 -9.48
CA PHE A 185 -5.90 5.28 -8.44
C PHE A 185 -6.65 6.19 -7.47
N THR A 186 -6.24 7.43 -7.31
CA THR A 186 -6.90 8.40 -6.43
C THR A 186 -7.57 9.50 -7.24
N VAL A 187 -6.79 10.30 -7.95
CA VAL A 187 -7.31 11.41 -8.77
C VAL A 187 -8.18 10.90 -9.91
N GLY A 188 -7.74 9.87 -10.63
CA GLY A 188 -8.51 9.29 -11.74
C GLY A 188 -9.86 8.71 -11.29
N ILE A 189 -9.92 8.06 -10.13
CA ILE A 189 -11.19 7.55 -9.57
C ILE A 189 -12.07 8.73 -9.11
N ALA A 190 -11.49 9.73 -8.42
CA ALA A 190 -12.24 10.92 -7.98
C ALA A 190 -12.82 11.69 -9.16
N GLN A 191 -12.05 11.90 -10.22
CA GLN A 191 -12.51 12.52 -11.46
C GLN A 191 -13.63 11.72 -12.14
N GLY A 192 -13.52 10.37 -12.14
CA GLY A 192 -14.58 9.50 -12.64
C GLY A 192 -15.89 9.64 -11.85
N ILE A 193 -15.81 9.73 -10.53
CA ILE A 193 -16.99 9.96 -9.66
C ILE A 193 -17.58 11.35 -9.88
N ALA A 194 -16.73 12.36 -10.01
CA ALA A 194 -17.13 13.74 -10.23
C ALA A 194 -17.60 14.03 -11.67
N GLN A 195 -17.49 13.04 -12.58
CA GLN A 195 -17.84 13.17 -14.00
C GLN A 195 -17.06 14.31 -14.71
N VAL A 196 -15.83 14.55 -14.29
CA VAL A 196 -14.92 15.48 -14.95
C VAL A 196 -13.90 14.73 -15.82
N PRO A 197 -13.45 15.30 -16.95
CA PRO A 197 -12.45 14.66 -17.79
C PRO A 197 -11.17 14.33 -17.02
N THR A 198 -10.64 13.14 -17.25
CA THR A 198 -9.34 12.71 -16.71
C THR A 198 -8.26 13.55 -17.37
N VAL A 199 -7.56 14.38 -16.66
CA VAL A 199 -6.45 15.27 -17.13
C VAL A 199 -6.80 16.78 -17.12
N ASN A 200 -8.03 17.15 -16.75
CA ASN A 200 -8.36 18.55 -16.46
C ASN A 200 -8.40 18.73 -14.94
N GLY A 201 -7.27 19.02 -14.35
CA GLY A 201 -7.13 19.44 -12.96
C GLY A 201 -6.69 20.88 -12.90
#